data_1e20687c59a790fea9a84787465a42b6
#
_entry.id   1e20687c59a790fea9a84787465a42b6
#
_cell.length_a   1.000
_cell.length_b   1.000
_cell.length_c   1.000
_cell.angle_alpha   90.00
_cell.angle_beta   90.00
_cell.angle_gamma   90.00
#
_symmetry.space_group_name_H-M   'P 1'
#
loop_
_entity.id
_entity.type
_entity.pdbx_description
1 polymer ?
#
loop_
_entity_poly.entity_id
_entity_poly.type
_entity_poly.pdbx_seq_one_letter_code
_entity_poly.pdbx_strand_id
1 'polypeptide(L)'
;MKKKDPIAEARRYVDNARKALNENGDLDLETKLYQDEKYVRAAGNYLWLGVLMALDAVFHVRKDRRTRVDINNYLEAVGKRDIKLLNYVNSGYDVMHLSMNYDGIPAKEVSDSGFRLANAIIDRCEMMLA
;
A
#
# COMPACT_ATOMS: atom_id res chain seq x y z
N MET A 1 -9.42 -3.64 26.65
CA MET A 1 -8.53 -3.03 25.64
C MET A 1 -9.30 -2.87 24.33
N LYS A 2 -9.36 -1.66 23.80
CA LYS A 2 -10.03 -1.44 22.52
C LYS A 2 -9.23 -2.05 21.37
N LYS A 3 -9.89 -2.79 20.49
CA LYS A 3 -9.27 -3.20 19.24
C LYS A 3 -9.02 -1.96 18.38
N LYS A 4 -7.85 -1.89 17.78
CA LYS A 4 -7.56 -0.84 16.82
C LYS A 4 -8.44 -1.03 15.59
N ASP A 5 -8.97 0.07 15.08
CA ASP A 5 -9.68 0.06 13.80
C ASP A 5 -8.67 -0.20 12.69
N PRO A 6 -8.78 -1.32 11.95
CA PRO A 6 -7.79 -1.66 10.93
C PRO A 6 -7.76 -0.67 9.77
N ILE A 7 -8.90 -0.04 9.44
CA ILE A 7 -8.92 0.96 8.38
C ILE A 7 -8.18 2.24 8.83
N ALA A 8 -8.42 2.69 10.07
CA ALA A 8 -7.70 3.84 10.63
C ALA A 8 -6.19 3.55 10.68
N GLU A 9 -5.80 2.35 11.08
CA GLU A 9 -4.38 1.96 11.09
C GLU A 9 -3.79 1.92 9.67
N ALA A 10 -4.53 1.40 8.69
CA ALA A 10 -4.08 1.41 7.29
C ALA A 10 -3.81 2.84 6.81
N ARG A 11 -4.69 3.77 7.14
CA ARG A 11 -4.51 5.18 6.77
C ARG A 11 -3.30 5.82 7.46
N ARG A 12 -3.00 5.40 8.70
CA ARG A 12 -1.79 5.86 9.40
C ARG A 12 -0.52 5.40 8.68
N TYR A 13 -0.51 4.20 8.13
CA TYR A 13 0.61 3.72 7.32
C TYR A 13 0.79 4.58 6.06
N VAL A 14 -0.31 4.96 5.41
CA VAL A 14 -0.25 5.87 4.25
C VAL A 14 0.31 7.24 4.66
N ASP A 15 -0.14 7.77 5.79
CA ASP A 15 0.36 9.06 6.30
C ASP A 15 1.85 8.97 6.63
N ASN A 16 2.31 7.87 7.21
CA ASN A 16 3.73 7.66 7.49
C ASN A 16 4.55 7.60 6.20
N ALA A 17 4.03 6.98 5.16
CA ALA A 17 4.69 6.94 3.85
C ALA A 17 4.84 8.34 3.27
N ARG A 18 3.77 9.14 3.32
CA ARG A 18 3.78 10.50 2.80
C ARG A 18 4.77 11.37 3.57
N LYS A 19 4.76 11.26 4.89
CA LYS A 19 5.68 12.00 5.75
C LYS A 19 7.13 11.64 5.44
N ALA A 20 7.44 10.36 5.29
CA ALA A 20 8.79 9.91 4.97
C ALA A 20 9.29 10.53 3.65
N LEU A 21 8.47 10.53 2.61
CA LEU A 21 8.85 11.11 1.33
C LEU A 21 8.95 12.63 1.38
N ASN A 22 7.98 13.31 2.01
CA ASN A 22 7.96 14.76 2.06
C ASN A 22 9.13 15.33 2.87
N GLU A 23 9.49 14.67 3.96
CA GLU A 23 10.55 15.17 4.85
C GLU A 23 11.94 14.76 4.41
N ASN A 24 12.10 13.57 3.81
CA ASN A 24 13.42 12.98 3.61
C ASN A 24 13.70 12.49 2.18
N GLY A 25 12.70 12.46 1.31
CA GLY A 25 12.87 11.95 -0.05
C GLY A 25 13.71 12.83 -0.95
N ASP A 26 13.78 14.12 -0.63
CA ASP A 26 14.60 15.10 -1.36
C ASP A 26 14.20 15.14 -2.85
N LEU A 27 13.00 15.64 -3.10
CA LEU A 27 12.47 15.74 -4.47
C LEU A 27 13.13 16.87 -5.25
N ASP A 28 13.77 16.52 -6.36
CA ASP A 28 14.26 17.51 -7.33
C ASP A 28 13.07 17.96 -8.19
N LEU A 29 12.77 19.27 -8.14
CA LEU A 29 11.60 19.83 -8.82
C LEU A 29 11.77 19.90 -10.35
N GLU A 30 13.00 19.91 -10.85
CA GLU A 30 13.23 19.93 -12.29
C GLU A 30 13.06 18.54 -12.91
N THR A 31 13.73 17.53 -12.31
CA THR A 31 13.71 16.17 -12.84
C THR A 31 12.50 15.37 -12.38
N LYS A 32 11.84 15.81 -11.30
CA LYS A 32 10.77 15.06 -10.64
C LYS A 32 11.25 13.69 -10.13
N LEU A 33 12.50 13.64 -9.67
CA LEU A 33 13.09 12.44 -9.09
C LEU A 33 13.42 12.69 -7.62
N TYR A 34 13.06 11.72 -6.76
CA TYR A 34 13.52 11.71 -5.38
C TYR A 34 15.00 11.35 -5.35
N GLN A 35 15.81 12.14 -4.64
CA GLN A 35 17.25 11.95 -4.59
C GLN A 35 17.67 10.86 -3.59
N ASP A 36 16.83 10.60 -2.59
CA ASP A 36 17.11 9.57 -1.58
C ASP A 36 16.16 8.38 -1.74
N GLU A 37 16.63 7.37 -2.48
CA GLU A 37 15.82 6.19 -2.78
C GLU A 37 15.45 5.38 -1.54
N LYS A 38 16.23 5.50 -0.46
CA LYS A 38 15.91 4.82 0.79
C LYS A 38 14.49 5.16 1.27
N TYR A 39 14.10 6.40 1.12
CA TYR A 39 12.77 6.85 1.56
C TYR A 39 11.65 6.50 0.57
N VAL A 40 11.99 6.33 -0.71
CA VAL A 40 11.05 5.75 -1.69
C VAL A 40 10.76 4.29 -1.31
N ARG A 41 11.81 3.53 -0.99
CA ARG A 41 11.64 2.14 -0.53
C ARG A 41 10.83 2.05 0.74
N ALA A 42 11.14 2.89 1.72
CA ALA A 42 10.40 2.93 2.99
C ALA A 42 8.93 3.28 2.76
N ALA A 43 8.65 4.28 1.92
CA ALA A 43 7.27 4.68 1.60
C ALA A 43 6.50 3.53 0.95
N GLY A 44 7.10 2.85 -0.02
CA GLY A 44 6.48 1.69 -0.67
C GLY A 44 6.13 0.59 0.32
N ASN A 45 7.03 0.32 1.25
CA ASN A 45 6.80 -0.67 2.30
C ASN A 45 5.62 -0.26 3.19
N TYR A 46 5.58 1.00 3.65
CA TYR A 46 4.46 1.49 4.46
C TYR A 46 3.12 1.40 3.72
N LEU A 47 3.10 1.82 2.46
CA LEU A 47 1.87 1.78 1.65
C LEU A 47 1.36 0.35 1.51
N TRP A 48 2.27 -0.58 1.18
CA TRP A 48 1.88 -1.97 0.97
C TRP A 48 1.39 -2.63 2.26
N LEU A 49 2.06 -2.37 3.39
CA LEU A 49 1.61 -2.88 4.69
C LEU A 49 0.22 -2.35 5.05
N GLY A 50 -0.04 -1.08 4.78
CA GLY A 50 -1.37 -0.50 5.00
C GLY A 50 -2.44 -1.15 4.14
N VAL A 51 -2.13 -1.41 2.87
CA VAL A 51 -3.04 -2.10 1.94
C VAL A 51 -3.34 -3.51 2.45
N LEU A 52 -2.32 -4.26 2.85
CA LEU A 52 -2.52 -5.62 3.36
C LEU A 52 -3.39 -5.62 4.62
N MET A 53 -3.19 -4.64 5.49
CA MET A 53 -3.99 -4.49 6.71
C MET A 53 -5.47 -4.27 6.38
N ALA A 54 -5.77 -3.40 5.41
CA ALA A 54 -7.14 -3.16 4.98
C ALA A 54 -7.76 -4.40 4.33
N LEU A 55 -7.00 -5.10 3.49
CA LEU A 55 -7.47 -6.33 2.84
C LEU A 55 -7.75 -7.44 3.86
N ASP A 56 -6.89 -7.59 4.85
CA ASP A 56 -7.11 -8.60 5.90
C ASP A 56 -8.35 -8.30 6.74
N ALA A 57 -8.68 -7.03 6.93
CA ALA A 57 -9.90 -6.63 7.66
C ALA A 57 -11.17 -7.13 6.95
N VAL A 58 -11.15 -7.18 5.62
CA VAL A 58 -12.31 -7.60 4.81
C VAL A 58 -12.26 -9.09 4.49
N PHE A 59 -11.11 -9.59 4.05
CA PHE A 59 -10.99 -10.92 3.44
C PHE A 59 -10.42 -11.98 4.37
N HIS A 60 -9.81 -11.56 5.49
CA HIS A 60 -9.26 -12.47 6.51
C HIS A 60 -8.28 -13.51 5.93
N VAL A 61 -7.44 -13.09 4.98
CA VAL A 61 -6.47 -13.98 4.33
C VAL A 61 -5.39 -14.41 5.30
N ARG A 62 -4.80 -13.43 6.00
CA ARG A 62 -3.81 -13.69 7.03
C ARG A 62 -4.50 -13.78 8.38
N LYS A 63 -4.50 -14.99 8.97
CA LYS A 63 -5.21 -15.25 10.21
C LYS A 63 -4.44 -14.82 11.44
N ASP A 64 -3.10 -14.91 11.40
CA ASP A 64 -2.24 -14.46 12.49
C ASP A 64 -0.85 -14.08 11.94
N ARG A 65 0.01 -13.53 12.80
CA ARG A 65 1.34 -13.06 12.40
C ARG A 65 2.29 -14.18 11.97
N ARG A 66 2.00 -15.43 12.35
CA ARG A 66 2.84 -16.58 12.03
C ARG A 66 2.49 -17.17 10.66
N THR A 67 1.28 -16.90 10.19
CA THR A 67 0.82 -17.41 8.89
C THR A 67 1.55 -16.70 7.77
N ARG A 68 2.28 -17.46 6.97
CA ARG A 68 2.94 -16.91 5.79
C ARG A 68 1.96 -16.98 4.63
N VAL A 69 1.64 -15.81 4.06
CA VAL A 69 0.76 -15.72 2.89
C VAL A 69 1.47 -14.93 1.80
N ASP A 70 1.23 -15.31 0.56
CA ASP A 70 1.78 -14.59 -0.58
C ASP A 70 0.69 -13.78 -1.29
N ILE A 71 1.09 -13.02 -2.29
CA ILE A 71 0.16 -12.17 -3.05
C ILE A 71 -0.96 -12.97 -3.70
N ASN A 72 -0.70 -14.19 -4.14
CA ASN A 72 -1.70 -15.02 -4.81
C ASN A 72 -2.88 -15.35 -3.90
N ASN A 73 -2.62 -15.51 -2.60
CA ASN A 73 -3.68 -15.75 -1.62
C ASN A 73 -4.64 -14.56 -1.57
N TYR A 74 -4.10 -13.33 -1.60
CA TYR A 74 -4.92 -12.12 -1.62
C TYR A 74 -5.68 -11.98 -2.94
N LEU A 75 -5.00 -12.18 -4.06
CA LEU A 75 -5.63 -12.05 -5.38
C LEU A 75 -6.78 -13.03 -5.55
N GLU A 76 -6.60 -14.26 -5.08
CA GLU A 76 -7.66 -15.28 -5.14
C GLU A 76 -8.88 -14.86 -4.29
N ALA A 77 -8.65 -14.47 -3.05
CA ALA A 77 -9.73 -14.08 -2.14
C ALA A 77 -10.48 -12.85 -2.66
N VAL A 78 -9.75 -11.84 -3.11
CA VAL A 78 -10.33 -10.59 -3.62
C VAL A 78 -11.10 -10.84 -4.91
N GLY A 79 -10.51 -11.61 -5.83
CA GLY A 79 -11.10 -11.86 -7.16
C GLY A 79 -12.44 -12.57 -7.11
N LYS A 80 -12.70 -13.33 -6.06
CA LYS A 80 -13.99 -14.01 -5.87
C LYS A 80 -15.12 -13.05 -5.55
N ARG A 81 -14.82 -11.86 -5.04
CA ARG A 81 -15.82 -10.91 -4.54
C ARG A 81 -15.86 -9.59 -5.29
N ASP A 82 -14.72 -9.13 -5.83
CA ASP A 82 -14.63 -7.78 -6.37
C ASP A 82 -13.52 -7.67 -7.41
N ILE A 83 -13.91 -7.70 -8.67
CA ILE A 83 -12.96 -7.63 -9.82
C ILE A 83 -12.26 -6.26 -9.87
N LYS A 84 -12.96 -5.19 -9.56
CA LYS A 84 -12.35 -3.86 -9.57
C LYS A 84 -11.26 -3.74 -8.50
N LEU A 85 -11.55 -4.25 -7.31
CA LEU A 85 -10.56 -4.29 -6.24
C LEU A 85 -9.39 -5.20 -6.61
N LEU A 86 -9.65 -6.34 -7.24
CA LEU A 86 -8.60 -7.23 -7.74
C LEU A 86 -7.62 -6.47 -8.63
N ASN A 87 -8.13 -5.68 -9.59
CA ASN A 87 -7.28 -4.92 -10.48
C ASN A 87 -6.45 -3.87 -9.72
N TYR A 88 -7.04 -3.20 -8.74
CA TYR A 88 -6.30 -2.25 -7.90
C TYR A 88 -5.20 -2.94 -7.09
N VAL A 89 -5.48 -4.10 -6.51
CA VAL A 89 -4.51 -4.85 -5.71
C VAL A 89 -3.36 -5.33 -6.58
N ASN A 90 -3.66 -5.85 -7.76
CA ASN A 90 -2.64 -6.33 -8.68
C ASN A 90 -1.71 -5.18 -9.12
N SER A 91 -2.28 -4.04 -9.52
CA SER A 91 -1.50 -2.84 -9.87
C SER A 91 -0.74 -2.30 -8.65
N GLY A 92 -1.36 -2.31 -7.49
CA GLY A 92 -0.74 -1.86 -6.25
C GLY A 92 0.46 -2.69 -5.85
N TYR A 93 0.38 -3.99 -6.03
CA TYR A 93 1.52 -4.88 -5.79
C TYR A 93 2.72 -4.47 -6.66
N ASP A 94 2.49 -4.27 -7.95
CA ASP A 94 3.56 -3.89 -8.87
C ASP A 94 4.17 -2.53 -8.52
N VAL A 95 3.35 -1.55 -8.17
CA VAL A 95 3.82 -0.19 -7.91
C VAL A 95 4.42 -0.06 -6.51
N MET A 96 3.67 -0.45 -5.48
CA MET A 96 4.09 -0.24 -4.08
C MET A 96 5.15 -1.21 -3.63
N HIS A 97 4.93 -2.49 -3.85
CA HIS A 97 5.81 -3.54 -3.34
C HIS A 97 7.04 -3.73 -4.23
N LEU A 98 6.88 -3.74 -5.54
CA LEU A 98 7.98 -3.99 -6.46
C LEU A 98 8.71 -2.70 -6.87
N SER A 99 8.01 -1.76 -7.52
CA SER A 99 8.68 -0.56 -8.06
C SER A 99 9.21 0.35 -6.96
N MET A 100 8.42 0.64 -5.93
CA MET A 100 8.85 1.52 -4.85
C MET A 100 9.72 0.81 -3.83
N ASN A 101 9.16 -0.20 -3.15
CA ASN A 101 9.85 -0.84 -2.03
C ASN A 101 11.06 -1.66 -2.49
N TYR A 102 10.89 -2.52 -3.46
CA TYR A 102 11.95 -3.43 -3.90
C TYR A 102 12.98 -2.72 -4.78
N ASP A 103 12.53 -2.02 -5.83
CA ASP A 103 13.43 -1.40 -6.81
C ASP A 103 13.84 0.02 -6.46
N GLY A 104 13.08 0.73 -5.61
CA GLY A 104 13.38 2.11 -5.23
C GLY A 104 13.32 3.09 -6.40
N ILE A 105 12.38 2.89 -7.32
CA ILE A 105 12.25 3.75 -8.49
C ILE A 105 12.01 5.20 -8.05
N PRO A 106 12.89 6.14 -8.41
CA PRO A 106 12.85 7.50 -7.84
C PRO A 106 11.81 8.43 -8.47
N ALA A 107 11.17 8.03 -9.56
CA ALA A 107 10.23 8.90 -10.25
C ALA A 107 9.03 9.24 -9.37
N LYS A 108 8.75 10.53 -9.19
CA LYS A 108 7.59 11.01 -8.42
C LYS A 108 6.29 10.42 -8.96
N GLU A 109 6.18 10.28 -10.27
CA GLU A 109 5.01 9.71 -10.93
C GLU A 109 4.68 8.30 -10.40
N VAL A 110 5.70 7.48 -10.18
CA VAL A 110 5.52 6.13 -9.63
C VAL A 110 5.00 6.20 -8.19
N SER A 111 5.62 7.03 -7.35
CA SER A 111 5.16 7.21 -5.97
C SER A 111 3.75 7.76 -5.90
N ASP A 112 3.41 8.74 -6.74
CA ASP A 112 2.05 9.29 -6.80
C ASP A 112 1.03 8.21 -7.16
N SER A 113 1.38 7.32 -8.08
CA SER A 113 0.54 6.16 -8.42
C SER A 113 0.37 5.22 -7.23
N GLY A 114 1.44 5.00 -6.48
CA GLY A 114 1.41 4.17 -5.28
C GLY A 114 0.42 4.72 -4.23
N PHE A 115 0.49 6.01 -3.96
CA PHE A 115 -0.44 6.66 -3.02
C PHE A 115 -1.88 6.58 -3.51
N ARG A 116 -2.11 6.83 -4.79
CA ARG A 116 -3.45 6.77 -5.38
C ARG A 116 -4.04 5.38 -5.26
N LEU A 117 -3.26 4.35 -5.60
CA LEU A 117 -3.71 2.95 -5.51
C LEU A 117 -3.96 2.52 -4.07
N ALA A 118 -3.08 2.89 -3.14
CA ALA A 118 -3.26 2.57 -1.73
C ALA A 118 -4.56 3.16 -1.20
N ASN A 119 -4.80 4.42 -1.48
CA ASN A 119 -6.04 5.09 -1.04
C ASN A 119 -7.28 4.46 -1.68
N ALA A 120 -7.23 4.13 -2.97
CA ALA A 120 -8.36 3.49 -3.66
C ALA A 120 -8.70 2.14 -3.05
N ILE A 121 -7.68 1.34 -2.72
CA ILE A 121 -7.87 0.03 -2.09
C ILE A 121 -8.46 0.18 -0.70
N ILE A 122 -7.89 1.06 0.13
CA ILE A 122 -8.35 1.28 1.50
C ILE A 122 -9.79 1.81 1.51
N ASP A 123 -10.09 2.78 0.63
CA ASP A 123 -11.45 3.33 0.52
C ASP A 123 -12.46 2.23 0.17
N ARG A 124 -12.11 1.36 -0.77
CA ARG A 124 -13.02 0.29 -1.18
C ARG A 124 -13.19 -0.75 -0.08
N CYS A 125 -12.13 -1.07 0.65
CA CYS A 125 -12.22 -1.95 1.81
C CYS A 125 -13.13 -1.36 2.89
N GLU A 126 -13.02 -0.06 3.14
CA GLU A 126 -13.88 0.64 4.10
C GLU A 126 -15.35 0.52 3.70
N MET A 127 -15.66 0.71 2.41
CA MET A 127 -17.02 0.55 1.90
C MET A 127 -17.55 -0.87 2.10
N MET A 128 -16.72 -1.88 1.91
CA MET A 128 -17.11 -3.28 2.06
C MET A 128 -17.39 -3.65 3.52
N LEU A 129 -16.81 -2.92 4.48
CA LEU A 129 -17.02 -3.12 5.91
C LEU A 129 -18.23 -2.36 6.46
N ALA A 130 -18.75 -1.41 5.70
CA ALA A 130 -19.87 -0.58 6.14
C ALA A 130 -21.19 -1.36 6.17
#